data_c47a999b664a709126e35144b20a15f7
#
_entry.id   c47a999b664a709126e35144b20a15f7
#
_cell.length_a   1.000
_cell.length_b   1.000
_cell.length_c   1.000
_cell.angle_alpha   90.00
_cell.angle_beta   90.00
_cell.angle_gamma   90.00
#
_symmetry.space_group_name_H-M   'P 1'
#
loop_
_entity.id
_entity.type
_entity.pdbx_description
1 polymer ?
#
loop_
_entity_poly.entity_id
_entity_poly.type
_entity_poly.pdbx_seq_one_letter_code
_entity_poly.pdbx_strand_id
1 'polypeptide(L)'
;MGTRSPSLYRKVAEDIKAAIATGGYAAGTRLPSESELAERYSVSRGTIRQAFAALRADGVIASRRGARRVVLGGPRVQSFGELLSFSRWARAMGEVPSGRVEAIQRRPAKPTEAERLALPAAAPVYHLTRVRLLSGRPVMIERGVYPDRVGALVAGMDLETGSITERLEELGIVFADAEHMIDAVPASAEDARLLGVSPRVPMLRERRLTTDLAGSPVEWSDDRYLGSAVAFSVHNSIAVNALSRTRARSGQDQGRK
;
A
#
# COMPACT_ATOMS: atom_id res chain seq x y z
N MET A 1 32.18 1.90 -0.23
CA MET A 1 30.89 2.54 -0.55
C MET A 1 30.24 2.92 0.77
N GLY A 2 30.25 4.20 1.14
CA GLY A 2 29.76 4.66 2.43
C GLY A 2 28.24 4.75 2.41
N THR A 3 27.58 4.02 3.26
CA THR A 3 26.17 4.19 3.59
C THR A 3 25.99 5.58 4.20
N ARG A 4 25.37 6.51 3.47
CA ARG A 4 24.95 7.80 4.02
C ARG A 4 23.99 7.54 5.17
N SER A 5 24.41 7.87 6.40
CA SER A 5 23.51 7.89 7.54
C SER A 5 22.25 8.68 7.23
N PRO A 6 21.06 8.18 7.57
CA PRO A 6 19.81 8.91 7.33
C PRO A 6 19.88 10.29 7.97
N SER A 7 19.43 11.31 7.26
CA SER A 7 19.46 12.70 7.76
C SER A 7 18.70 12.79 9.10
N LEU A 8 19.25 13.58 10.01
CA LEU A 8 18.79 13.68 11.41
C LEU A 8 17.29 13.97 11.53
N TYR A 9 16.73 14.80 10.62
CA TYR A 9 15.30 15.09 10.60
C TYR A 9 14.44 13.88 10.23
N ARG A 10 14.95 12.95 9.39
CA ARG A 10 14.22 11.69 9.05
C ARG A 10 14.14 10.78 10.24
N LYS A 11 15.23 10.61 10.97
CA LYS A 11 15.23 9.82 12.22
C LYS A 11 14.21 10.37 13.21
N VAL A 12 14.20 11.69 13.44
CA VAL A 12 13.21 12.34 14.31
C VAL A 12 11.79 12.13 13.81
N ALA A 13 11.54 12.23 12.49
CA ALA A 13 10.21 11.99 11.93
C ALA A 13 9.74 10.55 12.14
N GLU A 14 10.61 9.58 11.91
CA GLU A 14 10.30 8.15 12.14
C GLU A 14 10.03 7.86 13.62
N ASP A 15 10.82 8.40 14.54
CA ASP A 15 10.60 8.24 15.98
C ASP A 15 9.25 8.82 16.43
N ILE A 16 8.86 9.99 15.90
CA ILE A 16 7.55 10.59 16.18
C ILE A 16 6.42 9.75 15.56
N LYS A 17 6.59 9.22 14.34
CA LYS A 17 5.62 8.29 13.73
C LYS A 17 5.45 7.04 14.58
N ALA A 18 6.53 6.44 15.02
CA ALA A 18 6.49 5.27 15.89
C ALA A 18 5.75 5.57 17.21
N ALA A 19 6.02 6.72 17.83
CA ALA A 19 5.33 7.16 19.04
C ALA A 19 3.82 7.38 18.82
N ILE A 20 3.41 7.89 17.65
CA ILE A 20 2.00 8.02 17.27
C ILE A 20 1.38 6.64 17.06
N ALA A 21 2.06 5.74 16.35
CA ALA A 21 1.59 4.39 16.07
C ALA A 21 1.39 3.56 17.35
N THR A 22 2.27 3.73 18.34
CA THR A 22 2.19 3.05 19.65
C THR A 22 1.27 3.73 20.66
N GLY A 23 0.56 4.82 20.25
CA GLY A 23 -0.37 5.53 21.13
C GLY A 23 0.26 6.57 22.06
N GLY A 24 1.59 6.79 21.98
CA GLY A 24 2.29 7.83 22.74
C GLY A 24 1.79 9.24 22.42
N TYR A 25 1.23 9.44 21.24
CA TYR A 25 0.46 10.63 20.86
C TYR A 25 -0.86 10.19 20.21
N ALA A 26 -1.94 10.33 20.94
CA ALA A 26 -3.27 9.92 20.44
C ALA A 26 -3.75 10.82 19.28
N ALA A 27 -4.58 10.28 18.41
CA ALA A 27 -5.26 11.02 17.35
C ALA A 27 -6.04 12.21 17.94
N GLY A 28 -5.96 13.38 17.31
CA GLY A 28 -6.57 14.63 17.78
C GLY A 28 -5.78 15.36 18.87
N THR A 29 -4.73 14.76 19.43
CA THR A 29 -3.88 15.40 20.43
C THR A 29 -2.85 16.35 19.78
N ARG A 30 -2.35 17.30 20.56
CA ARG A 30 -1.32 18.22 20.10
C ARG A 30 0.06 17.63 20.34
N LEU A 31 0.91 17.67 19.33
CA LEU A 31 2.34 17.38 19.50
C LEU A 31 3.01 18.46 20.36
N PRO A 32 4.09 18.11 21.09
CA PRO A 32 4.95 19.08 21.73
C PRO A 32 5.45 20.16 20.75
N SER A 33 5.81 21.32 21.28
CA SER A 33 6.32 22.43 20.48
C SER A 33 7.67 22.09 19.84
N GLU A 34 8.05 22.89 18.82
CA GLU A 34 9.38 22.74 18.18
C GLU A 34 10.53 22.88 19.20
N SER A 35 10.34 23.70 20.23
CA SER A 35 11.34 23.88 21.27
C SER A 35 11.48 22.67 22.18
N GLU A 36 10.35 22.13 22.64
CA GLU A 36 10.32 20.95 23.51
C GLU A 36 10.88 19.71 22.81
N LEU A 37 10.57 19.56 21.51
CA LEU A 37 11.13 18.44 20.72
C LEU A 37 12.60 18.66 20.39
N ALA A 38 13.02 19.89 20.09
CA ALA A 38 14.42 20.21 19.84
C ALA A 38 15.30 19.86 21.05
N GLU A 39 14.82 20.19 22.26
CA GLU A 39 15.47 19.82 23.52
C GLU A 39 15.48 18.30 23.73
N ARG A 40 14.32 17.63 23.59
CA ARG A 40 14.17 16.17 23.77
C ARG A 40 15.08 15.36 22.84
N TYR A 41 15.20 15.76 21.57
CA TYR A 41 16.01 15.06 20.57
C TYR A 41 17.45 15.60 20.47
N SER A 42 17.80 16.63 21.24
CA SER A 42 19.10 17.31 21.18
C SER A 42 19.46 17.76 19.76
N VAL A 43 18.50 18.37 19.05
CA VAL A 43 18.65 18.85 17.67
C VAL A 43 18.22 20.31 17.52
N SER A 44 18.55 20.94 16.39
CA SER A 44 18.09 22.31 16.11
C SER A 44 16.57 22.37 15.88
N ARG A 45 15.95 23.52 16.18
CA ARG A 45 14.54 23.79 15.80
C ARG A 45 14.31 23.67 14.29
N GLY A 46 15.33 23.96 13.47
CA GLY A 46 15.30 23.77 12.02
C GLY A 46 15.14 22.30 11.63
N THR A 47 15.83 21.39 12.32
CA THR A 47 15.72 19.94 12.15
C THR A 47 14.30 19.47 12.50
N ILE A 48 13.73 19.96 13.60
CA ILE A 48 12.33 19.63 13.98
C ILE A 48 11.33 20.16 12.95
N ARG A 49 11.53 21.37 12.40
CA ARG A 49 10.68 21.90 11.32
C ARG A 49 10.72 21.04 10.07
N GLN A 50 11.90 20.52 9.70
CA GLN A 50 12.02 19.58 8.58
C GLN A 50 11.35 18.25 8.88
N ALA A 51 11.50 17.71 10.10
CA ALA A 51 10.78 16.51 10.53
C ALA A 51 9.26 16.70 10.47
N PHE A 52 8.77 17.82 10.97
CA PHE A 52 7.34 18.16 10.87
C PHE A 52 6.86 18.40 9.43
N ALA A 53 7.71 18.91 8.54
CA ALA A 53 7.38 19.02 7.12
C ALA A 53 7.19 17.62 6.48
N ALA A 54 8.08 16.68 6.81
CA ALA A 54 7.95 15.28 6.40
C ALA A 54 6.67 14.64 6.95
N LEU A 55 6.43 14.75 8.26
CA LEU A 55 5.21 14.22 8.90
C LEU A 55 3.91 14.80 8.32
N ARG A 56 3.92 16.06 7.87
CA ARG A 56 2.78 16.67 7.16
C ARG A 56 2.62 16.13 5.76
N ALA A 57 3.72 15.97 5.03
CA ALA A 57 3.72 15.37 3.69
C ALA A 57 3.17 13.95 3.74
N ASP A 58 3.47 13.22 4.83
CA ASP A 58 2.98 11.87 5.10
C ASP A 58 1.54 11.84 5.69
N GLY A 59 0.89 12.99 5.85
CA GLY A 59 -0.48 13.06 6.38
C GLY A 59 -0.64 12.66 7.86
N VAL A 60 0.47 12.56 8.60
CA VAL A 60 0.48 12.12 10.01
C VAL A 60 0.05 13.25 10.96
N ILE A 61 0.36 14.49 10.59
CA ILE A 61 0.00 15.68 11.38
C ILE A 61 -0.60 16.79 10.50
N ALA A 62 -1.47 17.62 11.08
CA ALA A 62 -1.96 18.85 10.45
C ALA A 62 -1.48 20.08 11.19
N SER A 63 -1.27 21.19 10.44
CA SER A 63 -1.10 22.53 11.01
C SER A 63 -2.33 23.36 10.68
N ARG A 64 -3.05 23.87 11.70
CA ARG A 64 -3.99 24.97 11.51
C ARG A 64 -3.24 26.28 11.71
N ARG A 65 -3.57 27.34 10.93
CA ARG A 65 -2.99 28.68 11.10
C ARG A 65 -3.04 29.11 12.56
N GLY A 66 -1.86 29.39 13.17
CA GLY A 66 -1.74 29.86 14.55
C GLY A 66 -1.92 28.78 15.64
N ALA A 67 -2.14 27.53 15.32
CA ALA A 67 -2.31 26.46 16.29
C ALA A 67 -1.14 25.48 16.31
N ARG A 68 -0.89 24.88 17.50
CA ARG A 68 0.03 23.74 17.65
C ARG A 68 -0.38 22.60 16.72
N ARG A 69 0.59 21.85 16.25
CA ARG A 69 0.39 20.71 15.34
C ARG A 69 -0.42 19.62 16.03
N VAL A 70 -1.46 19.15 15.35
CA VAL A 70 -2.37 18.11 15.83
C VAL A 70 -2.04 16.81 15.12
N VAL A 71 -1.97 15.73 15.87
CA VAL A 71 -1.88 14.37 15.32
C VAL A 71 -3.18 14.10 14.57
N LEU A 72 -3.07 13.85 13.28
CA LEU A 72 -4.20 13.39 12.51
C LEU A 72 -4.38 11.91 12.85
N GLY A 73 -5.56 11.52 13.33
CA GLY A 73 -6.03 10.15 13.28
C GLY A 73 -6.37 9.84 11.82
N GLY A 74 -5.38 10.07 10.94
CA GLY A 74 -5.55 9.94 9.51
C GLY A 74 -5.33 8.53 9.03
N PRO A 75 -5.64 8.28 7.75
CA PRO A 75 -5.38 7.00 7.11
C PRO A 75 -3.89 6.65 7.21
N ARG A 76 -3.61 5.37 7.41
CA ARG A 76 -2.25 4.83 7.40
C ARG A 76 -1.67 4.95 6.00
N VAL A 77 -0.48 5.55 5.88
CA VAL A 77 0.12 5.83 4.57
C VAL A 77 0.90 4.62 4.08
N GLN A 78 0.53 4.10 2.92
CA GLN A 78 1.28 3.08 2.19
C GLN A 78 2.10 3.77 1.09
N SER A 79 3.41 3.50 1.06
CA SER A 79 4.30 4.00 0.00
C SER A 79 4.35 3.00 -1.17
N PHE A 80 4.34 3.51 -2.40
CA PHE A 80 4.58 2.71 -3.62
C PHE A 80 6.05 2.68 -4.04
N GLY A 81 6.96 3.20 -3.22
CA GLY A 81 8.40 3.14 -3.50
C GLY A 81 9.02 1.74 -3.35
N GLU A 82 8.28 0.82 -2.72
CA GLU A 82 8.69 -0.56 -2.48
C GLU A 82 7.49 -1.50 -2.66
N LEU A 83 7.73 -2.67 -3.27
CA LEU A 83 6.73 -3.74 -3.39
C LEU A 83 6.55 -4.44 -2.03
N LEU A 84 5.94 -3.74 -1.09
CA LEU A 84 5.63 -4.30 0.22
C LEU A 84 4.26 -4.99 0.21
N SER A 85 4.21 -6.23 0.69
CA SER A 85 2.93 -6.88 0.98
C SER A 85 2.17 -6.10 2.05
N PHE A 86 0.83 -6.19 2.03
CA PHE A 86 -0.02 -5.63 3.10
C PHE A 86 0.48 -6.02 4.50
N SER A 87 0.90 -7.27 4.67
CA SER A 87 1.37 -7.77 5.97
C SER A 87 2.71 -7.14 6.40
N ARG A 88 3.67 -6.99 5.47
CA ARG A 88 4.94 -6.31 5.74
C ARG A 88 4.71 -4.83 6.08
N TRP A 89 3.89 -4.16 5.29
CA TRP A 89 3.52 -2.77 5.53
C TRP A 89 2.85 -2.58 6.90
N ALA A 90 1.87 -3.42 7.26
CA ALA A 90 1.20 -3.36 8.56
C ALA A 90 2.18 -3.54 9.72
N ARG A 91 3.05 -4.55 9.66
CA ARG A 91 4.05 -4.80 10.71
C ARG A 91 5.06 -3.65 10.83
N ALA A 92 5.47 -3.04 9.71
CA ALA A 92 6.35 -1.87 9.72
C ALA A 92 5.72 -0.66 10.43
N MET A 93 4.38 -0.61 10.49
CA MET A 93 3.63 0.41 11.23
C MET A 93 3.27 0.01 12.67
N GLY A 94 3.74 -1.15 13.15
CA GLY A 94 3.40 -1.66 14.49
C GLY A 94 1.99 -2.21 14.60
N GLU A 95 1.31 -2.45 13.47
CA GLU A 95 -0.03 -3.04 13.43
C GLU A 95 0.03 -4.55 13.27
N VAL A 96 -0.97 -5.27 13.76
CA VAL A 96 -1.10 -6.72 13.60
C VAL A 96 -1.97 -6.99 12.36
N PRO A 97 -1.39 -7.49 11.24
CA PRO A 97 -2.16 -7.84 10.06
C PRO A 97 -2.91 -9.15 10.28
N SER A 98 -4.16 -9.20 9.84
CA SER A 98 -4.95 -10.44 9.76
C SER A 98 -5.92 -10.38 8.58
N GLY A 99 -6.62 -11.49 8.32
CA GLY A 99 -7.60 -11.59 7.27
C GLY A 99 -8.82 -12.39 7.72
N ARG A 100 -9.93 -12.18 7.05
CA ARG A 100 -11.11 -13.04 7.12
C ARG A 100 -11.46 -13.45 5.70
N VAL A 101 -11.36 -14.74 5.41
CA VAL A 101 -11.66 -15.29 4.08
C VAL A 101 -13.17 -15.30 3.87
N GLU A 102 -13.63 -14.64 2.82
CA GLU A 102 -15.02 -14.68 2.40
C GLU A 102 -15.26 -15.79 1.36
N ALA A 103 -14.33 -15.94 0.43
CA ALA A 103 -14.37 -16.99 -0.58
C ALA A 103 -12.99 -17.21 -1.21
N ILE A 104 -12.71 -18.46 -1.57
CA ILE A 104 -11.68 -18.83 -2.55
C ILE A 104 -12.30 -19.87 -3.50
N GLN A 105 -12.25 -19.59 -4.80
CA GLN A 105 -12.95 -20.42 -5.79
C GLN A 105 -12.08 -20.61 -7.04
N ARG A 106 -11.97 -21.87 -7.49
CA ARG A 106 -11.42 -22.20 -8.80
C ARG A 106 -12.54 -22.11 -9.84
N ARG A 107 -12.36 -21.28 -10.87
CA ARG A 107 -13.36 -21.05 -11.91
C ARG A 107 -12.69 -20.66 -13.25
N PRO A 108 -13.43 -20.67 -14.35
CA PRO A 108 -12.95 -20.07 -15.61
C PRO A 108 -12.67 -18.56 -15.42
N ALA A 109 -11.58 -18.09 -16.04
CA ALA A 109 -11.25 -16.67 -16.10
C ALA A 109 -12.32 -15.88 -16.87
N LYS A 110 -12.68 -14.70 -16.36
CA LYS A 110 -13.45 -13.72 -17.13
C LYS A 110 -12.59 -13.13 -18.25
N PRO A 111 -13.16 -12.58 -19.32
CA PRO A 111 -12.39 -12.03 -20.44
C PRO A 111 -11.28 -11.06 -20.01
N THR A 112 -11.59 -10.09 -19.16
CA THR A 112 -10.63 -9.12 -18.64
C THR A 112 -9.54 -9.73 -17.76
N GLU A 113 -9.87 -10.79 -17.01
CA GLU A 113 -8.90 -11.52 -16.17
C GLU A 113 -7.93 -12.33 -17.03
N ALA A 114 -8.45 -13.01 -18.06
CA ALA A 114 -7.64 -13.75 -19.03
C ALA A 114 -6.68 -12.82 -19.76
N GLU A 115 -7.17 -11.67 -20.24
CA GLU A 115 -6.36 -10.64 -20.90
C GLU A 115 -5.23 -10.13 -19.97
N ARG A 116 -5.57 -9.71 -18.73
CA ARG A 116 -4.59 -9.18 -17.76
C ARG A 116 -3.55 -10.20 -17.34
N LEU A 117 -3.95 -11.45 -17.18
CA LEU A 117 -3.07 -12.53 -16.77
C LEU A 117 -2.37 -13.24 -17.94
N ALA A 118 -2.55 -12.74 -19.18
CA ALA A 118 -2.01 -13.34 -20.43
C ALA A 118 -2.37 -14.83 -20.53
N LEU A 119 -3.61 -15.20 -20.22
CA LEU A 119 -4.11 -16.56 -20.25
C LEU A 119 -5.05 -16.79 -21.45
N PRO A 120 -5.19 -18.03 -21.93
CA PRO A 120 -6.25 -18.40 -22.86
C PRO A 120 -7.64 -18.06 -22.33
N ALA A 121 -8.58 -17.83 -23.23
CA ALA A 121 -9.98 -17.58 -22.86
C ALA A 121 -10.51 -18.72 -21.97
N ALA A 122 -11.21 -18.33 -20.89
CA ALA A 122 -11.77 -19.25 -19.91
C ALA A 122 -10.76 -20.22 -19.23
N ALA A 123 -9.46 -19.92 -19.29
CA ALA A 123 -8.46 -20.68 -18.56
C ALA A 123 -8.82 -20.73 -17.05
N PRO A 124 -8.51 -21.83 -16.35
CA PRO A 124 -8.81 -21.92 -14.92
C PRO A 124 -7.98 -20.91 -14.11
N VAL A 125 -8.65 -20.22 -13.21
CA VAL A 125 -8.06 -19.30 -12.24
C VAL A 125 -8.66 -19.53 -10.87
N TYR A 126 -7.92 -19.09 -9.84
CA TYR A 126 -8.43 -18.99 -8.48
C TYR A 126 -8.80 -17.54 -8.20
N HIS A 127 -10.01 -17.32 -7.73
CA HIS A 127 -10.50 -16.03 -7.28
C HIS A 127 -10.62 -16.05 -5.76
N LEU A 128 -9.88 -15.17 -5.11
CA LEU A 128 -9.91 -14.96 -3.67
C LEU A 128 -10.65 -13.67 -3.36
N THR A 129 -11.52 -13.72 -2.35
CA THR A 129 -12.05 -12.53 -1.69
C THR A 129 -11.80 -12.67 -0.19
N ARG A 130 -11.08 -11.72 0.39
CA ARG A 130 -10.90 -11.65 1.84
C ARG A 130 -10.93 -10.21 2.35
N VAL A 131 -11.40 -10.02 3.58
CA VAL A 131 -11.30 -8.77 4.29
C VAL A 131 -9.97 -8.73 5.03
N ARG A 132 -9.19 -7.67 4.84
CA ARG A 132 -7.93 -7.45 5.57
C ARG A 132 -8.18 -6.55 6.76
N LEU A 133 -7.55 -6.91 7.87
CA LEU A 133 -7.69 -6.21 9.13
C LEU A 133 -6.32 -5.70 9.60
N LEU A 134 -6.33 -4.54 10.25
CA LEU A 134 -5.21 -3.99 11.02
C LEU A 134 -5.62 -3.97 12.49
N SER A 135 -4.92 -4.73 13.33
CA SER A 135 -5.21 -4.86 14.76
C SER A 135 -6.70 -5.09 15.04
N GLY A 136 -7.30 -6.03 14.28
CA GLY A 136 -8.70 -6.43 14.40
C GLY A 136 -9.73 -5.50 13.72
N ARG A 137 -9.30 -4.41 13.08
CA ARG A 137 -10.20 -3.47 12.40
C ARG A 137 -10.19 -3.70 10.90
N PRO A 138 -11.33 -3.93 10.24
CA PRO A 138 -11.41 -4.05 8.78
C PRO A 138 -10.96 -2.76 8.11
N VAL A 139 -10.07 -2.86 7.11
CA VAL A 139 -9.51 -1.68 6.41
C VAL A 139 -9.60 -1.80 4.89
N MET A 140 -9.61 -3.02 4.36
CA MET A 140 -9.73 -3.25 2.92
C MET A 140 -10.38 -4.59 2.59
N ILE A 141 -10.87 -4.68 1.38
CA ILE A 141 -11.29 -5.94 0.74
C ILE A 141 -10.26 -6.23 -0.34
N GLU A 142 -9.61 -7.37 -0.21
CA GLU A 142 -8.67 -7.90 -1.19
C GLU A 142 -9.43 -8.85 -2.13
N ARG A 143 -9.34 -8.60 -3.45
CA ARG A 143 -9.90 -9.45 -4.50
C ARG A 143 -8.79 -9.81 -5.47
N GLY A 144 -8.14 -10.95 -5.24
CA GLY A 144 -7.06 -11.46 -6.08
C GLY A 144 -7.55 -12.52 -7.06
N VAL A 145 -7.03 -12.49 -8.27
CA VAL A 145 -7.19 -13.52 -9.28
C VAL A 145 -5.81 -14.07 -9.62
N TYR A 146 -5.63 -15.36 -9.46
CA TYR A 146 -4.35 -16.04 -9.64
C TYR A 146 -4.46 -17.06 -10.77
N PRO A 147 -3.47 -17.16 -11.70
CA PRO A 147 -3.37 -18.28 -12.61
C PRO A 147 -3.39 -19.62 -11.85
N ASP A 148 -3.90 -20.68 -12.48
CA ASP A 148 -4.10 -21.99 -11.84
C ASP A 148 -2.85 -22.49 -11.09
N ARG A 149 -1.65 -22.33 -11.69
CA ARG A 149 -0.36 -22.71 -11.09
C ARG A 149 -0.05 -22.02 -9.76
N VAL A 150 -0.47 -20.77 -9.61
CA VAL A 150 -0.24 -19.96 -8.39
C VAL A 150 -1.40 -20.13 -7.42
N GLY A 151 -2.62 -20.08 -7.94
CA GLY A 151 -3.83 -20.14 -7.15
C GLY A 151 -4.01 -21.45 -6.40
N ALA A 152 -3.54 -22.59 -6.96
CA ALA A 152 -3.52 -23.86 -6.26
C ALA A 152 -2.66 -23.83 -5.00
N LEU A 153 -1.51 -23.12 -5.04
CA LEU A 153 -0.67 -22.89 -3.86
C LEU A 153 -1.37 -21.99 -2.84
N VAL A 154 -1.94 -20.86 -3.32
CA VAL A 154 -2.67 -19.91 -2.46
C VAL A 154 -3.82 -20.56 -1.74
N ALA A 155 -4.57 -21.45 -2.40
CA ALA A 155 -5.70 -22.18 -1.78
C ALA A 155 -5.29 -23.11 -0.63
N GLY A 156 -4.03 -23.53 -0.57
CA GLY A 156 -3.48 -24.37 0.51
C GLY A 156 -2.84 -23.57 1.66
N MET A 157 -2.86 -22.25 1.63
CA MET A 157 -2.23 -21.40 2.66
C MET A 157 -3.16 -21.03 3.80
N ASP A 158 -2.56 -20.66 4.95
CA ASP A 158 -3.26 -19.89 5.97
C ASP A 158 -3.51 -18.47 5.43
N LEU A 159 -4.74 -18.19 5.05
CA LEU A 159 -5.17 -16.92 4.50
C LEU A 159 -5.67 -15.94 5.58
N GLU A 160 -5.79 -16.37 6.83
CA GLU A 160 -6.27 -15.52 7.93
C GLU A 160 -5.13 -14.78 8.63
N THR A 161 -4.04 -15.46 8.95
CA THR A 161 -2.89 -14.86 9.65
C THR A 161 -1.67 -14.71 8.76
N GLY A 162 -1.58 -15.51 7.68
CA GLY A 162 -0.46 -15.55 6.76
C GLY A 162 -0.42 -14.42 5.73
N SER A 163 0.78 -14.18 5.20
CA SER A 163 1.01 -13.32 4.04
C SER A 163 1.14 -14.17 2.79
N ILE A 164 0.26 -13.99 1.81
CA ILE A 164 0.34 -14.70 0.52
C ILE A 164 1.67 -14.42 -0.16
N THR A 165 2.07 -13.15 -0.24
CA THR A 165 3.31 -12.74 -0.90
C THR A 165 4.54 -13.39 -0.27
N GLU A 166 4.66 -13.32 1.07
CA GLU A 166 5.78 -13.93 1.81
C GLU A 166 5.82 -15.45 1.60
N ARG A 167 4.65 -16.10 1.63
CA ARG A 167 4.59 -17.53 1.41
C ARG A 167 4.90 -17.96 -0.02
N LEU A 168 4.48 -17.16 -1.01
CA LEU A 168 4.83 -17.40 -2.41
C LEU A 168 6.34 -17.18 -2.64
N GLU A 169 6.95 -16.17 -2.03
CA GLU A 169 8.40 -15.95 -2.06
C GLU A 169 9.17 -17.17 -1.51
N GLU A 170 8.73 -17.73 -0.38
CA GLU A 170 9.31 -18.98 0.18
C GLU A 170 9.20 -20.16 -0.76
N LEU A 171 8.18 -20.19 -1.61
CA LEU A 171 7.96 -21.21 -2.65
C LEU A 171 8.63 -20.88 -3.99
N GLY A 172 9.46 -19.82 -4.04
CA GLY A 172 10.22 -19.41 -5.22
C GLY A 172 9.43 -18.56 -6.22
N ILE A 173 8.22 -18.12 -5.88
CA ILE A 173 7.41 -17.20 -6.70
C ILE A 173 7.57 -15.79 -6.15
N VAL A 174 8.49 -15.02 -6.73
CA VAL A 174 8.82 -13.66 -6.30
C VAL A 174 7.97 -12.65 -7.06
N PHE A 175 7.32 -11.74 -6.36
CA PHE A 175 6.65 -10.59 -6.95
C PHE A 175 7.74 -9.57 -7.31
N ALA A 176 8.10 -9.51 -8.59
CA ALA A 176 9.26 -8.75 -9.06
C ALA A 176 8.91 -7.36 -9.57
N ASP A 177 7.74 -7.21 -10.19
CA ASP A 177 7.24 -5.94 -10.73
C ASP A 177 5.72 -5.85 -10.54
N ALA A 178 5.21 -4.64 -10.38
CA ALA A 178 3.78 -4.39 -10.25
C ALA A 178 3.37 -3.08 -10.92
N GLU A 179 2.34 -3.18 -11.76
CA GLU A 179 1.62 -2.02 -12.29
C GLU A 179 0.42 -1.73 -11.40
N HIS A 180 0.31 -0.50 -10.89
CA HIS A 180 -0.78 -0.05 -10.04
C HIS A 180 -1.63 1.00 -10.73
N MET A 181 -2.95 0.82 -10.69
CA MET A 181 -3.92 1.83 -11.11
C MET A 181 -4.86 2.12 -9.94
N ILE A 182 -4.86 3.38 -9.48
CA ILE A 182 -5.63 3.81 -8.31
C ILE A 182 -6.69 4.82 -8.74
N ASP A 183 -7.92 4.57 -8.35
CA ASP A 183 -9.05 5.48 -8.53
C ASP A 183 -9.97 5.48 -7.29
N ALA A 184 -10.96 6.38 -7.28
CA ALA A 184 -11.95 6.48 -6.21
C ALA A 184 -13.27 5.88 -6.65
N VAL A 185 -13.85 5.04 -5.80
CA VAL A 185 -15.16 4.41 -6.04
C VAL A 185 -16.05 4.49 -4.79
N PRO A 186 -17.37 4.53 -4.92
CA PRO A 186 -18.27 4.35 -3.78
C PRO A 186 -18.29 2.88 -3.34
N ALA A 187 -18.38 2.64 -2.03
CA ALA A 187 -18.62 1.28 -1.50
C ALA A 187 -19.92 0.70 -2.09
N SER A 188 -19.84 -0.48 -2.65
CA SER A 188 -21.03 -1.26 -3.00
C SER A 188 -21.77 -1.75 -1.73
N ALA A 189 -22.97 -2.26 -1.88
CA ALA A 189 -23.69 -2.87 -0.75
C ALA A 189 -22.92 -4.05 -0.13
N GLU A 190 -22.21 -4.82 -0.98
CA GLU A 190 -21.35 -5.91 -0.51
C GLU A 190 -20.13 -5.38 0.24
N ASP A 191 -19.41 -4.39 -0.33
CA ASP A 191 -18.26 -3.78 0.33
C ASP A 191 -18.63 -3.21 1.71
N ALA A 192 -19.76 -2.51 1.76
CA ALA A 192 -20.27 -1.91 2.99
C ALA A 192 -20.57 -2.98 4.05
N ARG A 193 -21.21 -4.10 3.67
CA ARG A 193 -21.47 -5.24 4.55
C ARG A 193 -20.18 -5.88 5.05
N LEU A 194 -19.22 -6.11 4.17
CA LEU A 194 -17.96 -6.78 4.51
C LEU A 194 -17.09 -5.95 5.46
N LEU A 195 -17.08 -4.64 5.28
CA LEU A 195 -16.28 -3.70 6.08
C LEU A 195 -17.01 -3.12 7.30
N GLY A 196 -18.32 -3.36 7.42
CA GLY A 196 -19.13 -2.81 8.52
C GLY A 196 -19.30 -1.29 8.42
N VAL A 197 -19.40 -0.73 7.22
CA VAL A 197 -19.57 0.71 6.98
C VAL A 197 -20.88 1.00 6.24
N SER A 198 -21.25 2.30 6.14
CA SER A 198 -22.41 2.71 5.35
C SER A 198 -22.19 2.50 3.85
N PRO A 199 -23.23 2.14 3.08
CA PRO A 199 -23.14 2.10 1.62
C PRO A 199 -22.70 3.46 1.04
N ARG A 200 -21.98 3.42 -0.10
CA ARG A 200 -21.47 4.58 -0.82
C ARG A 200 -20.38 5.39 -0.10
N VAL A 201 -19.86 4.92 1.04
CA VAL A 201 -18.65 5.52 1.62
C VAL A 201 -17.54 5.56 0.55
N PRO A 202 -16.80 6.68 0.40
CA PRO A 202 -15.69 6.75 -0.54
C PRO A 202 -14.59 5.73 -0.20
N MET A 203 -14.18 4.97 -1.20
CA MET A 203 -13.10 3.99 -1.12
C MET A 203 -12.03 4.31 -2.16
N LEU A 204 -10.79 4.00 -1.87
CA LEU A 204 -9.72 3.92 -2.85
C LEU A 204 -9.74 2.50 -3.44
N ARG A 205 -9.84 2.42 -4.77
CA ARG A 205 -9.68 1.16 -5.50
C ARG A 205 -8.28 1.10 -6.08
N GLU A 206 -7.57 0.04 -5.80
CA GLU A 206 -6.29 -0.29 -6.41
C GLU A 206 -6.46 -1.52 -7.29
N ARG A 207 -6.20 -1.39 -8.57
CA ARG A 207 -6.06 -2.51 -9.49
C ARG A 207 -4.59 -2.73 -9.74
N ARG A 208 -4.12 -3.95 -9.49
CA ARG A 208 -2.71 -4.29 -9.58
C ARG A 208 -2.51 -5.50 -10.46
N LEU A 209 -1.56 -5.41 -11.39
CA LEU A 209 -1.00 -6.54 -12.10
C LEU A 209 0.41 -6.78 -11.57
N THR A 210 0.67 -7.96 -11.07
CA THR A 210 1.98 -8.35 -10.55
C THR A 210 2.60 -9.44 -11.42
N THR A 211 3.90 -9.31 -11.70
CA THR A 211 4.67 -10.30 -12.48
C THR A 211 5.84 -10.83 -11.67
N ASP A 212 6.30 -12.03 -12.05
CA ASP A 212 7.52 -12.64 -11.52
C ASP A 212 8.78 -12.14 -12.25
N LEU A 213 9.95 -12.65 -11.84
CA LEU A 213 11.24 -12.30 -12.44
C LEU A 213 11.35 -12.61 -13.94
N ALA A 214 10.53 -13.52 -14.46
CA ALA A 214 10.44 -13.83 -15.88
C ALA A 214 9.45 -12.94 -16.64
N GLY A 215 8.78 -12.01 -15.95
CA GLY A 215 7.72 -11.17 -16.49
C GLY A 215 6.38 -11.89 -16.65
N SER A 216 6.23 -13.09 -16.10
CA SER A 216 4.97 -13.85 -16.19
C SER A 216 3.98 -13.34 -15.13
N PRO A 217 2.69 -13.09 -15.49
CA PRO A 217 1.68 -12.68 -14.52
C PRO A 217 1.49 -13.69 -13.39
N VAL A 218 1.51 -13.21 -12.16
CA VAL A 218 1.33 -13.99 -10.93
C VAL A 218 -0.01 -13.72 -10.29
N GLU A 219 -0.44 -12.46 -10.33
CA GLU A 219 -1.67 -11.98 -9.72
C GLU A 219 -2.23 -10.78 -10.50
N TRP A 220 -3.56 -10.74 -10.59
CA TRP A 220 -4.30 -9.52 -10.90
C TRP A 220 -5.30 -9.27 -9.78
N SER A 221 -5.30 -8.07 -9.19
CA SER A 221 -6.18 -7.73 -8.08
C SER A 221 -7.04 -6.49 -8.34
N ASP A 222 -8.21 -6.45 -7.68
CA ASP A 222 -9.09 -5.27 -7.52
C ASP A 222 -9.34 -5.09 -6.02
N ASP A 223 -8.45 -4.37 -5.39
CA ASP A 223 -8.43 -4.16 -3.95
C ASP A 223 -9.14 -2.86 -3.59
N ARG A 224 -9.93 -2.85 -2.51
CA ARG A 224 -10.70 -1.68 -2.10
C ARG A 224 -10.44 -1.31 -0.66
N TYR A 225 -9.87 -0.13 -0.47
CA TYR A 225 -9.46 0.40 0.83
C TYR A 225 -10.46 1.44 1.34
N LEU A 226 -10.73 1.41 2.65
CA LEU A 226 -11.40 2.53 3.30
C LEU A 226 -10.50 3.76 3.25
N GLY A 227 -10.93 4.82 2.58
CA GLY A 227 -10.16 6.08 2.48
C GLY A 227 -9.94 6.78 3.82
N SER A 228 -10.73 6.44 4.84
CA SER A 228 -10.52 6.87 6.22
C SER A 228 -9.44 6.07 6.96
N ALA A 229 -9.07 4.89 6.47
CA ALA A 229 -8.13 3.98 7.13
C ALA A 229 -6.76 3.92 6.44
N VAL A 230 -6.72 4.09 5.10
CA VAL A 230 -5.50 3.96 4.29
C VAL A 230 -5.39 5.12 3.30
N ALA A 231 -4.18 5.63 3.12
CA ALA A 231 -3.82 6.58 2.06
C ALA A 231 -2.57 6.07 1.33
N PHE A 232 -2.45 6.41 0.06
CA PHE A 232 -1.27 6.07 -0.73
C PHE A 232 -0.35 7.27 -0.90
N SER A 233 0.96 7.05 -0.77
CA SER A 233 1.99 8.07 -0.99
C SER A 233 2.90 7.65 -2.12
N VAL A 234 3.10 8.57 -3.08
CA VAL A 234 4.07 8.39 -4.18
C VAL A 234 5.12 9.48 -4.05
N HIS A 235 6.40 9.07 -3.99
CA HIS A 235 7.52 10.01 -3.99
C HIS A 235 8.13 10.11 -5.38
N ASN A 236 8.04 11.28 -6.00
CA ASN A 236 8.66 11.57 -7.28
C ASN A 236 9.93 12.41 -7.09
N SER A 237 11.03 12.01 -7.74
CA SER A 237 12.28 12.74 -7.79
C SER A 237 12.70 12.97 -9.24
N ILE A 238 13.18 14.15 -9.58
CA ILE A 238 13.72 14.48 -10.91
C ILE A 238 14.87 13.53 -11.28
N ALA A 239 15.68 13.10 -10.31
CA ALA A 239 16.79 12.18 -10.52
C ALA A 239 16.35 10.78 -10.96
N VAL A 240 15.17 10.32 -10.56
CA VAL A 240 14.62 9.00 -10.91
C VAL A 240 13.87 9.04 -12.24
N ASN A 241 13.25 10.16 -12.59
CA ASN A 241 12.43 10.29 -13.81
C ASN A 241 13.24 10.57 -15.09
N ALA A 242 14.53 10.89 -15.01
CA ALA A 242 15.35 11.22 -16.20
C ALA A 242 15.55 10.02 -17.13
N LEU A 243 15.50 8.78 -16.63
CA LEU A 243 15.74 7.57 -17.42
C LEU A 243 14.47 6.99 -18.09
N SER A 244 13.29 7.29 -17.58
CA SER A 244 12.02 6.76 -18.14
C SER A 244 11.47 7.56 -19.32
N ARG A 245 11.89 8.83 -19.48
CA ARG A 245 11.45 9.69 -20.61
C ARG A 245 12.15 9.41 -21.95
N THR A 246 13.23 8.65 -21.97
CA THR A 246 14.04 8.41 -23.18
C THR A 246 13.53 7.24 -24.03
N ARG A 247 12.60 6.41 -23.54
CA ARG A 247 12.12 5.20 -24.26
C ARG A 247 10.83 5.38 -25.08
N ALA A 248 10.15 6.53 -25.01
CA ALA A 248 8.88 6.74 -25.70
C ALA A 248 9.00 7.38 -27.12
N ARG A 249 10.23 7.60 -27.66
CA ARG A 249 10.41 8.31 -28.93
C ARG A 249 11.05 7.54 -30.08
N SER A 250 11.20 6.24 -30.01
CA SER A 250 11.79 5.43 -31.10
C SER A 250 10.80 4.41 -31.69
N GLY A 251 9.66 4.88 -32.16
CA GLY A 251 8.70 3.98 -32.77
C GLY A 251 7.64 4.67 -33.63
N GLN A 252 8.04 5.63 -34.50
CA GLN A 252 7.23 6.04 -35.66
C GLN A 252 8.09 6.92 -36.58
N ASP A 253 8.82 6.30 -37.47
CA ASP A 253 9.04 6.83 -38.83
C ASP A 253 9.78 5.79 -39.69
N GLN A 254 9.06 4.91 -40.36
CA GLN A 254 9.46 4.28 -41.63
C GLN A 254 8.21 3.69 -42.28
N GLY A 255 7.67 4.45 -43.23
CA GLY A 255 6.63 3.90 -44.08
C GLY A 255 5.92 4.94 -44.97
N ARG A 256 6.69 5.62 -45.85
CA ARG A 256 6.16 6.17 -47.08
C ARG A 256 7.26 6.46 -48.07
N LYS A 257 7.46 5.55 -48.97
CA LYS A 257 7.74 5.78 -50.40
C LYS A 257 7.19 4.62 -51.21
#